data_aa18027d28af67b8fcde204a11187c37
#
_entry.id   aa18027d28af67b8fcde204a11187c37
#
_cell.length_a   1.000
_cell.length_b   1.000
_cell.length_c   1.000
_cell.angle_alpha   90.00
_cell.angle_beta   90.00
_cell.angle_gamma   90.00
#
_symmetry.space_group_name_H-M   'P 1'
#
loop_
_entity.id
_entity.type
_entity.pdbx_description
1 polymer ?
#
loop_
_entity_poly.entity_id
_entity_poly.type
_entity_poly.pdbx_seq_one_letter_code
_entity_poly.pdbx_strand_id
1 'polypeptide(L)'
;SVGGRVVLCGAIAQYNDQAPRSGPRNLALAIGRRLTLRGFIVGDYEHRRRAFETAMRRWLADGLIQADSTVLEGFDQLPSAFLGLFDGKNLGKMLVRVGPEPARR
;
A
#
# COMPACT_ATOMS: atom_id res chain seq x y z
N SER A 1 10.07 -9.20 16.37
CA SER A 1 10.13 -10.65 16.62
C SER A 1 11.39 -11.24 16.01
N VAL A 2 11.90 -12.31 16.58
CA VAL A 2 12.97 -13.12 15.99
C VAL A 2 12.40 -13.90 14.81
N GLY A 3 13.15 -13.99 13.70
CA GLY A 3 12.70 -14.67 12.49
C GLY A 3 11.62 -13.91 11.71
N GLY A 4 11.40 -12.63 12.02
CA GLY A 4 10.41 -11.79 11.34
C GLY A 4 10.72 -11.63 9.86
N ARG A 5 9.67 -11.37 9.07
CA ARG A 5 9.76 -11.14 7.62
C ARG A 5 9.24 -9.75 7.28
N VAL A 6 9.97 -9.05 6.43
CA VAL A 6 9.61 -7.74 5.89
C VAL A 6 9.51 -7.87 4.37
N VAL A 7 8.34 -7.58 3.82
CA VAL A 7 8.11 -7.58 2.38
C VAL A 7 8.16 -6.14 1.87
N LEU A 8 9.06 -5.87 0.92
CA LEU A 8 9.26 -4.55 0.33
C LEU A 8 8.50 -4.52 -1.01
N CYS A 9 7.37 -3.81 -1.04
CA CYS A 9 6.46 -3.81 -2.19
C CYS A 9 6.41 -2.47 -2.94
N GLY A 10 7.11 -1.45 -2.47
CA GLY A 10 7.19 -0.15 -3.13
C GLY A 10 7.99 0.86 -2.33
N ALA A 11 8.33 1.97 -2.98
CA ALA A 11 9.16 3.04 -2.42
C ALA A 11 8.69 4.43 -2.91
N ILE A 12 7.37 4.66 -2.99
CA ILE A 12 6.79 5.88 -3.58
C ILE A 12 7.34 7.17 -2.95
N ALA A 13 7.66 7.14 -1.66
CA ALA A 13 8.26 8.28 -0.96
C ALA A 13 9.65 8.68 -1.48
N GLN A 14 10.28 7.84 -2.32
CA GLN A 14 11.62 8.06 -2.85
C GLN A 14 11.62 8.34 -4.36
N TYR A 15 10.48 8.21 -5.05
CA TYR A 15 10.45 8.29 -6.52
C TYR A 15 10.84 9.66 -7.07
N ASN A 16 10.65 10.73 -6.32
CA ASN A 16 11.01 12.10 -6.71
C ASN A 16 12.28 12.62 -6.02
N ASP A 17 12.99 11.76 -5.29
CA ASP A 17 14.23 12.17 -4.63
C ASP A 17 15.32 12.47 -5.67
N GLN A 18 15.96 13.63 -5.56
CA GLN A 18 17.09 14.02 -6.42
C GLN A 18 18.41 13.36 -5.99
N ALA A 19 18.46 12.84 -4.78
CA ALA A 19 19.60 12.12 -4.23
C ALA A 19 19.13 10.94 -3.37
N PRO A 20 19.91 9.86 -3.29
CA PRO A 20 19.55 8.71 -2.42
C PRO A 20 19.38 9.14 -0.98
N ARG A 21 18.27 8.74 -0.35
CA ARG A 21 18.09 8.93 1.10
C ARG A 21 18.97 7.97 1.88
N SER A 22 19.41 8.41 3.05
CA SER A 22 20.07 7.51 3.99
C SER A 22 19.17 6.35 4.38
N GLY A 23 19.73 5.15 4.38
CA GLY A 23 19.03 3.94 4.81
C GLY A 23 18.78 3.89 6.32
N PRO A 24 18.02 2.90 6.79
CA PRO A 24 17.76 2.71 8.23
C PRO A 24 19.06 2.50 9.02
N ARG A 25 19.28 3.30 10.06
CA ARG A 25 20.46 3.18 10.91
C ARG A 25 20.46 1.92 11.79
N ASN A 26 19.33 1.26 11.91
CA ASN A 26 19.11 0.09 12.76
C ASN A 26 19.12 -1.24 11.99
N LEU A 27 19.57 -1.26 10.74
CA LEU A 27 19.60 -2.47 9.91
C LEU A 27 20.41 -3.61 10.55
N ALA A 28 21.42 -3.27 11.37
CA ALA A 28 22.20 -4.26 12.12
C ALA A 28 21.34 -5.14 13.06
N LEU A 29 20.17 -4.66 13.50
CA LEU A 29 19.23 -5.47 14.28
C LEU A 29 18.71 -6.68 13.51
N ALA A 30 18.77 -6.65 12.18
CA ALA A 30 18.37 -7.77 11.34
C ALA A 30 19.23 -9.02 11.60
N ILE A 31 20.50 -8.83 11.93
CA ILE A 31 21.44 -9.92 12.24
C ILE A 31 21.00 -10.66 13.53
N GLY A 32 20.93 -9.94 14.64
CA GLY A 32 20.56 -10.52 15.93
C GLY A 32 19.15 -11.10 15.96
N ARG A 33 18.24 -10.52 15.19
CA ARG A 33 16.84 -10.97 15.09
C ARG A 33 16.60 -11.95 13.95
N ARG A 34 17.62 -12.27 13.13
CA ARG A 34 17.53 -13.19 11.99
C ARG A 34 16.35 -12.84 11.07
N LEU A 35 16.25 -11.53 10.70
CA LEU A 35 15.15 -11.03 9.86
C LEU A 35 15.40 -11.39 8.39
N THR A 36 14.32 -11.61 7.66
CA THR A 36 14.32 -11.72 6.19
C THR A 36 13.68 -10.46 5.61
N LEU A 37 14.41 -9.72 4.77
CA LEU A 37 13.87 -8.62 3.97
C LEU A 37 13.82 -9.08 2.52
N ARG A 38 12.63 -8.99 1.89
CA ARG A 38 12.44 -9.45 0.51
C ARG A 38 11.62 -8.47 -0.29
N GLY A 39 12.16 -8.02 -1.43
CA GLY A 39 11.38 -7.31 -2.44
C GLY A 39 10.45 -8.25 -3.18
N PHE A 40 9.32 -7.74 -3.68
CA PHE A 40 8.44 -8.49 -4.54
C PHE A 40 7.70 -7.58 -5.54
N ILE A 41 7.36 -8.14 -6.69
CA ILE A 41 6.50 -7.54 -7.70
C ILE A 41 5.23 -8.36 -7.78
N VAL A 42 4.06 -7.69 -7.69
CA VAL A 42 2.76 -8.37 -7.64
C VAL A 42 2.50 -9.25 -8.89
N GLY A 43 3.02 -8.85 -10.06
CA GLY A 43 2.88 -9.61 -11.31
C GLY A 43 3.42 -11.05 -11.24
N ASP A 44 4.49 -11.29 -10.44
CA ASP A 44 5.05 -12.62 -10.26
C ASP A 44 4.10 -13.57 -9.53
N TYR A 45 3.06 -13.03 -8.89
CA TYR A 45 2.08 -13.74 -8.06
C TYR A 45 0.68 -13.76 -8.66
N GLU A 46 0.50 -13.44 -9.94
CA GLU A 46 -0.81 -13.39 -10.59
C GLU A 46 -1.58 -14.72 -10.47
N HIS A 47 -0.87 -15.83 -10.51
CA HIS A 47 -1.43 -17.17 -10.28
C HIS A 47 -2.11 -17.33 -8.91
N ARG A 48 -1.82 -16.46 -7.94
CA ARG A 48 -2.41 -16.47 -6.59
C ARG A 48 -3.55 -15.46 -6.42
N ARG A 49 -3.83 -14.62 -7.40
CA ARG A 49 -4.84 -13.55 -7.34
C ARG A 49 -6.19 -14.05 -6.82
N ARG A 50 -6.70 -15.13 -7.42
CA ARG A 50 -8.02 -15.69 -7.05
C ARG A 50 -8.11 -16.11 -5.58
N ALA A 51 -7.09 -16.78 -5.09
CA ALA A 51 -7.00 -17.21 -3.69
C ALA A 51 -6.91 -16.00 -2.74
N PHE A 52 -6.12 -15.00 -3.13
CA PHE A 52 -5.99 -13.74 -2.38
C PHE A 52 -7.34 -13.00 -2.31
N GLU A 53 -8.03 -12.78 -3.42
CA GLU A 53 -9.32 -12.06 -3.44
C GLU A 53 -10.38 -12.78 -2.60
N THR A 54 -10.42 -14.11 -2.65
CA THR A 54 -11.34 -14.90 -1.84
C THR A 54 -11.07 -14.72 -0.35
N ALA A 55 -9.81 -14.80 0.07
CA ALA A 55 -9.43 -14.61 1.47
C ALA A 55 -9.73 -13.18 1.95
N MET A 56 -9.39 -12.16 1.13
CA MET A 56 -9.62 -10.77 1.46
C MET A 56 -11.10 -10.43 1.61
N ARG A 57 -11.95 -10.91 0.69
CA ARG A 57 -13.41 -10.71 0.79
C ARG A 57 -13.98 -11.30 2.08
N ARG A 58 -13.52 -12.49 2.45
CA ARG A 58 -13.93 -13.13 3.70
C ARG A 58 -13.48 -12.30 4.91
N TRP A 59 -12.21 -11.92 4.99
CA TRP A 59 -11.69 -11.16 6.13
C TRP A 59 -12.34 -9.78 6.28
N LEU A 60 -12.68 -9.12 5.17
CA LEU A 60 -13.46 -7.88 5.19
C LEU A 60 -14.87 -8.11 5.71
N ALA A 61 -15.55 -9.15 5.23
CA ALA A 61 -16.91 -9.49 5.66
C ALA A 61 -16.98 -9.89 7.14
N ASP A 62 -15.95 -10.60 7.63
CA ASP A 62 -15.83 -11.02 9.04
C ASP A 62 -15.32 -9.87 9.96
N GLY A 63 -15.02 -8.69 9.42
CA GLY A 63 -14.47 -7.55 10.17
C GLY A 63 -13.05 -7.77 10.71
N LEU A 64 -12.34 -8.78 10.21
CA LEU A 64 -10.97 -9.10 10.64
C LEU A 64 -9.92 -8.14 10.09
N ILE A 65 -10.24 -7.45 9.00
CA ILE A 65 -9.43 -6.37 8.42
C ILE A 65 -10.31 -5.17 8.11
N GLN A 66 -9.71 -3.99 8.17
CA GLN A 66 -10.33 -2.72 7.83
C GLN A 66 -9.68 -2.16 6.56
N ALA A 67 -10.49 -1.67 5.63
CA ALA A 67 -10.03 -1.01 4.41
C ALA A 67 -10.23 0.48 4.52
N ASP A 68 -9.20 1.19 4.98
CA ASP A 68 -9.23 2.64 5.06
C ASP A 68 -9.05 3.28 3.68
N SER A 69 -9.70 4.43 3.48
CA SER A 69 -9.56 5.23 2.28
C SER A 69 -9.67 6.71 2.59
N THR A 70 -8.95 7.51 1.81
CA THR A 70 -9.10 8.97 1.76
C THR A 70 -9.83 9.30 0.48
N VAL A 71 -11.01 9.94 0.57
CA VAL A 71 -11.85 10.26 -0.59
C VAL A 71 -11.87 11.78 -0.78
N LEU A 72 -11.49 12.25 -1.97
CA LEU A 72 -11.68 13.63 -2.41
C LEU A 72 -12.89 13.70 -3.35
N GLU A 73 -13.59 14.84 -3.34
CA GLU A 73 -14.83 15.02 -4.09
C GLU A 73 -14.59 15.92 -5.31
N GLY A 74 -15.00 15.47 -6.49
CA GLY A 74 -14.95 16.22 -7.74
C GLY A 74 -13.78 15.83 -8.64
N PHE A 75 -14.04 15.84 -9.95
CA PHE A 75 -13.06 15.48 -10.99
C PHE A 75 -11.81 16.38 -10.95
N ASP A 76 -11.99 17.65 -10.61
CA ASP A 76 -10.93 18.66 -10.46
C ASP A 76 -9.90 18.32 -9.37
N GLN A 77 -10.25 17.41 -8.45
CA GLN A 77 -9.35 16.97 -7.38
C GLN A 77 -8.33 15.89 -7.82
N LEU A 78 -8.43 15.35 -9.04
CA LEU A 78 -7.52 14.31 -9.51
C LEU A 78 -6.03 14.71 -9.44
N PRO A 79 -5.61 15.91 -9.90
CA PRO A 79 -4.21 16.30 -9.79
C PRO A 79 -3.72 16.44 -8.35
N SER A 80 -4.54 17.06 -7.48
CA SER A 80 -4.18 17.24 -6.06
C SER A 80 -4.14 15.91 -5.30
N ALA A 81 -5.05 14.98 -5.60
CA ALA A 81 -5.03 13.62 -5.06
C ALA A 81 -3.75 12.88 -5.46
N PHE A 82 -3.38 12.96 -6.73
CA PHE A 82 -2.16 12.32 -7.23
C PHE A 82 -0.89 12.87 -6.56
N LEU A 83 -0.75 14.19 -6.51
CA LEU A 83 0.39 14.84 -5.85
C LEU A 83 0.42 14.52 -4.35
N GLY A 84 -0.74 14.44 -3.71
CA GLY A 84 -0.87 14.10 -2.29
C GLY A 84 -0.31 12.72 -1.93
N LEU A 85 -0.22 11.77 -2.88
CA LEU A 85 0.42 10.47 -2.65
C LEU A 85 1.91 10.59 -2.33
N PHE A 86 2.61 11.52 -2.97
CA PHE A 86 4.04 11.76 -2.74
C PHE A 86 4.30 12.47 -1.41
N ASP A 87 3.31 13.23 -0.93
CA ASP A 87 3.36 13.94 0.35
C ASP A 87 2.84 13.09 1.52
N GLY A 88 2.33 11.87 1.25
CA GLY A 88 1.74 11.00 2.27
C GLY A 88 0.47 11.54 2.91
N LYS A 89 -0.34 12.33 2.16
CA LYS A 89 -1.58 12.97 2.66
C LYS A 89 -2.74 11.99 2.82
N ASN A 90 -2.62 10.78 2.28
CA ASN A 90 -3.67 9.78 2.37
C ASN A 90 -3.49 8.82 3.54
N LEU A 91 -4.59 8.46 4.19
CA LEU A 91 -4.70 7.29 5.03
C LEU A 91 -5.42 6.20 4.23
N GLY A 92 -4.75 5.06 4.03
CA GLY A 92 -5.27 3.99 3.17
C GLY A 92 -5.29 4.36 1.68
N LYS A 93 -6.30 3.91 0.96
CA LYS A 93 -6.40 4.14 -0.50
C LYS A 93 -6.84 5.58 -0.81
N MET A 94 -6.05 6.29 -1.63
CA MET A 94 -6.48 7.58 -2.20
C MET A 94 -7.51 7.33 -3.31
N LEU A 95 -8.67 7.93 -3.20
CA LEU A 95 -9.78 7.86 -4.15
C LEU A 95 -10.28 9.27 -4.49
N VAL A 96 -10.80 9.44 -5.69
CA VAL A 96 -11.51 10.67 -6.09
C VAL A 96 -12.90 10.27 -6.58
N ARG A 97 -13.93 10.80 -5.95
CA ARG A 97 -15.31 10.61 -6.41
C ARG A 97 -15.62 11.61 -7.51
N VAL A 98 -15.68 11.14 -8.75
CA VAL A 98 -15.85 11.99 -9.94
C VAL A 98 -17.32 12.19 -10.34
N GLY A 99 -18.25 11.52 -9.67
CA GLY A 99 -19.69 11.62 -9.94
C GLY A 99 -20.50 10.76 -8.96
N PRO A 100 -21.84 10.73 -9.12
CA PRO A 100 -22.69 9.90 -8.29
C PRO A 100 -22.36 8.42 -8.48
N GLU A 101 -22.45 7.66 -7.39
CA GLU A 101 -22.22 6.21 -7.44
C GLU A 101 -23.34 5.57 -8.30
N PRO A 102 -23.00 4.74 -9.31
CA PRO A 102 -24.02 4.07 -10.10
C PRO A 102 -24.85 3.14 -9.21
N ALA A 103 -26.18 3.15 -9.45
CA ALA A 103 -27.08 2.26 -8.72
C ALA A 103 -26.59 0.80 -8.85
N ARG A 104 -26.43 0.13 -7.72
CA ARG A 104 -26.11 -1.32 -7.73
C ARG A 104 -27.27 -2.05 -8.41
N ARG A 105 -26.99 -2.69 -9.54
CA ARG A 105 -27.91 -3.62 -10.20
C ARG A 105 -27.89 -4.96 -9.48
#